data_ee8de5206f01186e436719a28d14c3da
#
_entry.id   ee8de5206f01186e436719a28d14c3da
#
_cell.length_a   1.000
_cell.length_b   1.000
_cell.length_c   1.000
_cell.angle_alpha   90.00
_cell.angle_beta   90.00
_cell.angle_gamma   90.00
#
_symmetry.space_group_name_H-M   'P 1'
#
loop_
_entity.id
_entity.type
_entity.pdbx_description
1 polymer ?
#
loop_
_entity_poly.entity_id
_entity_poly.type
_entity_poly.pdbx_seq_one_letter_code
_entity_poly.pdbx_strand_id
1 'polypeptide(L)'
;PEQNPPKKEKKGHKGIPKAVAVTGLAILFGIVSSGVFLTSNIIGSRILGLNSSNESTSASSDKVSNGTALSKSSSVVTSDVSEVVDKVMPSIVSITNMSVEEVQSFFGGTYQRQSEGAGTGIIIGKNDSELLIVTNNHVVEGSETLTVTFTDETSVDANIKGTDSAYDIAVIAVPLDSISDDTLNAVSVATLGDSTQLKVGEPAIAIGNALGYGQSVTVGVISALDRSVATTDSQTGEMTE
;
A
#
# COMPACT_ATOMS: atom_id res chain seq x y z
N PRO A 1 -43.41 78.91 12.20
CA PRO A 1 -42.13 78.24 12.17
C PRO A 1 -42.17 77.22 13.26
N GLU A 2 -42.38 75.98 12.82
CA GLU A 2 -42.37 74.77 13.70
C GLU A 2 -40.91 74.26 13.82
N GLN A 3 -40.38 74.21 15.03
CA GLN A 3 -39.09 73.66 15.37
C GLN A 3 -39.23 72.16 15.57
N ASN A 4 -38.55 71.38 14.72
CA ASN A 4 -38.37 69.93 14.90
C ASN A 4 -37.42 69.62 16.05
N PRO A 5 -37.71 68.61 16.89
CA PRO A 5 -36.84 68.20 17.98
C PRO A 5 -35.62 67.41 17.46
N PRO A 6 -34.47 67.43 18.20
CA PRO A 6 -33.23 66.78 17.73
C PRO A 6 -33.30 65.25 17.79
N LYS A 7 -32.85 64.59 16.70
CA LYS A 7 -32.70 63.11 16.62
C LYS A 7 -31.62 62.61 17.58
N LYS A 8 -32.01 61.70 18.48
CA LYS A 8 -31.07 60.96 19.31
C LYS A 8 -30.20 60.04 18.47
N GLU A 9 -28.88 60.24 18.47
CA GLU A 9 -27.88 59.32 17.91
C GLU A 9 -27.89 57.99 18.64
N LYS A 10 -28.14 56.90 17.94
CA LYS A 10 -27.97 55.53 18.43
C LYS A 10 -26.47 55.24 18.48
N LYS A 11 -25.88 55.09 19.66
CA LYS A 11 -24.52 54.56 19.85
C LYS A 11 -24.46 53.16 19.27
N GLY A 12 -23.79 53.00 18.10
CA GLY A 12 -23.49 51.73 17.50
C GLY A 12 -22.59 50.89 18.40
N HIS A 13 -23.02 49.71 18.81
CA HIS A 13 -22.14 48.71 19.41
C HIS A 13 -21.07 48.35 18.37
N LYS A 14 -19.81 48.66 18.66
CA LYS A 14 -18.65 48.19 17.87
C LYS A 14 -18.59 46.66 18.06
N GLY A 15 -19.14 45.92 17.10
CA GLY A 15 -18.99 44.47 17.05
C GLY A 15 -17.51 44.08 16.95
N ILE A 16 -17.14 42.99 17.62
CA ILE A 16 -15.80 42.41 17.59
C ILE A 16 -15.41 42.17 16.12
N PRO A 17 -14.22 42.58 15.65
CA PRO A 17 -13.77 42.32 14.27
C PRO A 17 -13.87 40.83 13.96
N LYS A 18 -14.43 40.50 12.80
CA LYS A 18 -14.64 39.09 12.41
C LYS A 18 -13.38 38.25 12.51
N ALA A 19 -12.22 38.83 12.25
CA ALA A 19 -10.91 38.16 12.41
C ALA A 19 -10.64 37.75 13.87
N VAL A 20 -10.95 38.59 14.85
CA VAL A 20 -10.75 38.31 16.29
C VAL A 20 -11.73 37.21 16.76
N ALA A 21 -12.96 37.24 16.24
CA ALA A 21 -13.95 36.20 16.55
C ALA A 21 -13.54 34.82 16.01
N VAL A 22 -13.02 34.76 14.78
CA VAL A 22 -12.55 33.51 14.16
C VAL A 22 -11.33 32.96 14.87
N THR A 23 -10.37 33.81 15.23
CA THR A 23 -9.15 33.39 15.96
C THR A 23 -9.50 32.89 17.37
N GLY A 24 -10.41 33.58 18.06
CA GLY A 24 -10.92 33.14 19.37
C GLY A 24 -11.62 31.77 19.30
N LEU A 25 -12.44 31.55 18.29
CA LEU A 25 -13.13 30.25 18.07
C LEU A 25 -12.14 29.12 17.77
N ALA A 26 -11.08 29.38 16.98
CA ALA A 26 -10.05 28.39 16.66
C ALA A 26 -9.24 27.99 17.90
N ILE A 27 -8.88 28.94 18.77
CA ILE A 27 -8.18 28.68 20.02
C ILE A 27 -9.06 27.83 20.96
N LEU A 28 -10.34 28.19 21.08
CA LEU A 28 -11.28 27.48 21.94
C LEU A 28 -11.48 26.03 21.46
N PHE A 29 -11.57 25.80 20.14
CA PHE A 29 -11.65 24.49 19.54
C PHE A 29 -10.38 23.66 19.82
N GLY A 30 -9.20 24.26 19.70
CA GLY A 30 -7.92 23.63 20.02
C GLY A 30 -7.83 23.16 21.47
N ILE A 31 -8.27 23.98 22.42
CA ILE A 31 -8.27 23.63 23.86
C ILE A 31 -9.24 22.50 24.16
N VAL A 32 -10.44 22.53 23.60
CA VAL A 32 -11.46 21.48 23.79
C VAL A 32 -10.99 20.16 23.17
N SER A 33 -10.45 20.19 21.95
CA SER A 33 -9.93 18.99 21.29
C SER A 33 -8.76 18.36 22.05
N SER A 34 -7.84 19.18 22.55
CA SER A 34 -6.72 18.72 23.38
C SER A 34 -7.19 18.08 24.67
N GLY A 35 -8.17 18.67 25.35
CA GLY A 35 -8.75 18.12 26.57
C GLY A 35 -9.43 16.75 26.35
N VAL A 36 -10.20 16.61 25.28
CA VAL A 36 -10.84 15.33 24.92
C VAL A 36 -9.79 14.27 24.56
N PHE A 37 -8.74 14.63 23.84
CA PHE A 37 -7.66 13.69 23.48
C PHE A 37 -6.91 13.19 24.72
N LEU A 38 -6.55 14.08 25.65
CA LEU A 38 -5.86 13.72 26.88
C LEU A 38 -6.72 12.83 27.79
N THR A 39 -8.00 13.13 27.94
CA THR A 39 -8.91 12.32 28.78
C THR A 39 -9.16 10.95 28.15
N SER A 40 -9.33 10.85 26.82
CA SER A 40 -9.45 9.58 26.12
C SER A 40 -8.21 8.69 26.28
N ASN A 41 -7.01 9.28 26.22
CA ASN A 41 -5.76 8.55 26.39
C ASN A 41 -5.58 8.03 27.82
N ILE A 42 -5.92 8.83 28.83
CA ILE A 42 -5.82 8.42 30.26
C ILE A 42 -6.83 7.32 30.57
N ILE A 43 -8.06 7.42 30.05
CA ILE A 43 -9.10 6.41 30.29
C ILE A 43 -8.77 5.14 29.50
N GLY A 44 -8.32 5.26 28.25
CA GLY A 44 -7.91 4.13 27.41
C GLY A 44 -6.76 3.33 28.01
N SER A 45 -5.74 3.99 28.55
CA SER A 45 -4.60 3.32 29.20
C SER A 45 -4.99 2.60 30.50
N ARG A 46 -5.98 3.10 31.25
CA ARG A 46 -6.50 2.43 32.46
C ARG A 46 -7.39 1.22 32.15
N ILE A 47 -8.21 1.29 31.09
CA ILE A 47 -9.11 0.19 30.72
C ILE A 47 -8.32 -0.94 30.01
N LEU A 48 -7.30 -0.60 29.24
CA LEU A 48 -6.45 -1.56 28.50
C LEU A 48 -5.25 -2.09 29.31
N GLY A 49 -5.05 -1.66 30.55
CA GLY A 49 -4.01 -2.19 31.43
C GLY A 49 -2.56 -1.92 30.99
N LEU A 50 -2.32 -0.89 30.17
CA LEU A 50 -1.01 -0.58 29.57
C LEU A 50 -0.09 0.25 30.48
N ASN A 51 -0.40 0.35 31.80
CA ASN A 51 0.46 1.06 32.74
C ASN A 51 1.40 0.08 33.42
N SER A 52 2.54 -0.17 32.79
CA SER A 52 3.65 -0.95 33.35
C SER A 52 4.55 0.01 34.14
N SER A 53 4.26 0.24 35.40
CA SER A 53 5.18 0.86 36.34
C SER A 53 5.91 -0.26 37.09
N ASN A 54 7.24 -0.30 36.90
CA ASN A 54 8.17 -1.08 37.70
C ASN A 54 8.02 -0.73 39.18
N GLU A 55 7.52 -1.63 39.98
CA GLU A 55 7.81 -1.67 41.39
C GLU A 55 8.14 -3.11 41.83
N SER A 56 9.39 -3.26 42.26
CA SER A 56 9.89 -4.45 42.90
C SER A 56 9.25 -4.61 44.26
N THR A 57 8.44 -5.63 44.45
CA THR A 57 8.08 -6.06 45.84
C THR A 57 8.12 -7.60 45.86
N SER A 58 9.04 -8.09 46.68
CA SER A 58 9.16 -9.48 47.06
C SER A 58 7.97 -9.89 47.93
N ALA A 59 7.25 -10.94 47.54
CA ALA A 59 6.43 -11.70 48.50
C ALA A 59 6.12 -13.10 47.93
N SER A 60 6.63 -14.07 48.63
CA SER A 60 6.12 -15.42 48.95
C SER A 60 5.43 -16.26 47.87
N SER A 61 6.07 -17.39 47.69
CA SER A 61 5.66 -18.60 47.03
C SER A 61 4.30 -19.15 47.45
N ASP A 62 3.40 -19.35 46.45
CA ASP A 62 2.49 -20.47 46.51
C ASP A 62 2.63 -21.27 45.23
N LYS A 63 2.97 -22.55 45.40
CA LYS A 63 3.14 -23.53 44.32
C LYS A 63 1.80 -23.83 43.68
N VAL A 64 1.60 -23.39 42.45
CA VAL A 64 0.70 -24.06 41.52
C VAL A 64 1.55 -24.87 40.53
N SER A 65 1.54 -26.17 40.76
CA SER A 65 2.17 -27.17 39.91
C SER A 65 1.32 -27.41 38.69
N ASN A 66 2.00 -27.63 37.55
CA ASN A 66 1.55 -28.06 36.23
C ASN A 66 1.19 -26.98 35.20
N GLY A 67 2.22 -26.23 34.81
CA GLY A 67 2.39 -25.82 33.42
C GLY A 67 3.65 -26.47 32.91
N THR A 68 3.55 -27.28 31.87
CA THR A 68 4.71 -27.74 31.11
C THR A 68 5.52 -26.52 30.76
N ALA A 69 6.70 -26.38 31.36
CA ALA A 69 7.63 -25.33 30.98
C ALA A 69 7.93 -25.58 29.50
N LEU A 70 7.38 -24.74 28.63
CA LEU A 70 7.84 -24.61 27.28
C LEU A 70 9.32 -24.22 27.40
N SER A 71 10.18 -25.22 27.27
CA SER A 71 11.60 -24.96 27.06
C SER A 71 11.67 -23.91 25.99
N LYS A 72 12.18 -22.74 26.36
CA LYS A 72 12.49 -21.68 25.43
C LYS A 72 13.63 -22.20 24.55
N SER A 73 13.27 -23.04 23.58
CA SER A 73 14.10 -23.36 22.45
C SER A 73 14.20 -22.05 21.68
N SER A 74 15.15 -21.23 22.05
CA SER A 74 15.49 -20.01 21.33
C SER A 74 16.29 -20.39 20.08
N SER A 75 15.68 -21.16 19.20
CA SER A 75 15.89 -20.97 17.79
C SER A 75 14.64 -20.17 17.31
N VAL A 76 14.65 -18.89 17.56
CA VAL A 76 14.05 -17.99 16.60
C VAL A 76 14.82 -18.30 15.34
N VAL A 77 14.24 -19.14 14.47
CA VAL A 77 14.65 -19.21 13.09
C VAL A 77 14.27 -17.87 12.51
N THR A 78 15.08 -16.86 12.76
CA THR A 78 15.24 -15.77 11.82
C THR A 78 15.88 -16.44 10.62
N SER A 79 15.04 -17.03 9.76
CA SER A 79 15.49 -17.40 8.44
C SER A 79 15.92 -16.07 7.82
N ASP A 80 17.24 -15.86 7.76
CA ASP A 80 17.81 -14.79 6.99
C ASP A 80 17.42 -15.06 5.54
N VAL A 81 16.40 -14.34 5.06
CA VAL A 81 15.90 -14.50 3.70
C VAL A 81 16.66 -13.65 2.70
N SER A 82 17.66 -12.89 3.15
CA SER A 82 18.43 -11.97 2.31
C SER A 82 19.05 -12.70 1.12
N GLU A 83 19.66 -13.86 1.33
CA GLU A 83 20.26 -14.65 0.24
C GLU A 83 19.22 -15.09 -0.81
N VAL A 84 17.99 -15.42 -0.36
CA VAL A 84 16.91 -15.80 -1.28
C VAL A 84 16.45 -14.58 -2.06
N VAL A 85 16.28 -13.46 -1.37
CA VAL A 85 15.88 -12.18 -1.99
C VAL A 85 16.92 -11.75 -3.02
N ASP A 86 18.20 -11.70 -2.66
CA ASP A 86 19.29 -11.33 -3.56
C ASP A 86 19.33 -12.20 -4.83
N LYS A 87 19.02 -13.47 -4.69
CA LYS A 87 18.99 -14.42 -5.81
C LYS A 87 17.80 -14.21 -6.74
N VAL A 88 16.63 -13.81 -6.24
CA VAL A 88 15.42 -13.67 -7.06
C VAL A 88 15.17 -12.24 -7.56
N MET A 89 15.74 -11.24 -6.88
CA MET A 89 15.60 -9.83 -7.26
C MET A 89 15.91 -9.54 -8.73
N PRO A 90 16.95 -10.12 -9.35
CA PRO A 90 17.24 -9.91 -10.77
C PRO A 90 16.13 -10.38 -11.72
N SER A 91 15.17 -11.17 -11.26
CA SER A 91 14.02 -11.61 -12.06
C SER A 91 12.75 -10.77 -11.81
N ILE A 92 12.82 -9.77 -10.95
CA ILE A 92 11.68 -8.93 -10.56
C ILE A 92 11.87 -7.54 -11.14
N VAL A 93 10.81 -6.99 -11.71
CA VAL A 93 10.79 -5.66 -12.31
C VAL A 93 9.65 -4.84 -11.74
N SER A 94 9.83 -3.52 -11.74
CA SER A 94 8.75 -2.58 -11.48
C SER A 94 8.05 -2.24 -12.79
N ILE A 95 6.73 -2.11 -12.76
CA ILE A 95 5.93 -1.73 -13.91
C ILE A 95 5.20 -0.45 -13.56
N THR A 96 5.30 0.54 -14.45
CA THR A 96 4.53 1.78 -14.39
C THR A 96 3.63 1.85 -15.61
N ASN A 97 2.34 2.06 -15.42
CA ASN A 97 1.42 2.34 -16.49
C ASN A 97 0.98 3.81 -16.44
N MET A 98 0.74 4.39 -17.61
CA MET A 98 0.04 5.66 -17.74
C MET A 98 -1.24 5.42 -18.51
N SER A 99 -2.36 5.83 -17.92
CA SER A 99 -3.68 5.79 -18.53
C SER A 99 -4.27 7.20 -18.59
N VAL A 100 -5.17 7.43 -19.55
CA VAL A 100 -5.91 8.68 -19.68
C VAL A 100 -7.39 8.38 -19.47
N GLU A 101 -7.92 8.93 -18.39
CA GLU A 101 -9.35 8.85 -18.06
C GLU A 101 -10.10 10.10 -18.50
N GLU A 102 -11.20 9.94 -19.22
CA GLU A 102 -12.14 11.03 -19.47
C GLU A 102 -13.07 11.22 -18.26
N VAL A 103 -12.91 12.34 -17.58
CA VAL A 103 -13.73 12.68 -16.43
C VAL A 103 -14.78 13.72 -16.84
N GLN A 104 -16.06 13.41 -16.60
CA GLN A 104 -17.14 14.37 -16.79
C GLN A 104 -17.15 15.41 -15.67
N SER A 105 -17.06 16.68 -16.04
CA SER A 105 -17.21 17.79 -15.11
C SER A 105 -18.68 17.97 -14.73
N PHE A 106 -18.95 18.30 -13.47
CA PHE A 106 -20.29 18.63 -12.97
C PHE A 106 -20.95 19.81 -13.71
N PHE A 107 -20.16 20.64 -14.41
CA PHE A 107 -20.61 21.77 -15.21
C PHE A 107 -20.77 21.46 -16.71
N GLY A 108 -20.78 20.17 -17.11
CA GLY A 108 -21.13 19.78 -18.48
C GLY A 108 -19.96 19.80 -19.49
N GLY A 109 -18.71 19.65 -19.04
CA GLY A 109 -17.55 19.46 -19.91
C GLY A 109 -16.84 18.15 -19.58
N THR A 110 -16.17 17.52 -20.57
CA THR A 110 -15.21 16.43 -20.35
C THR A 110 -13.79 17.00 -20.31
N TYR A 111 -12.97 16.51 -19.37
CA TYR A 111 -11.53 16.78 -19.36
C TYR A 111 -10.77 15.46 -19.19
N GLN A 112 -9.61 15.37 -19.82
CA GLN A 112 -8.74 14.22 -19.70
C GLN A 112 -7.89 14.36 -18.44
N ARG A 113 -7.85 13.28 -17.65
CA ARG A 113 -7.00 13.15 -16.48
C ARG A 113 -6.03 12.02 -16.73
N GLN A 114 -4.74 12.29 -16.64
CA GLN A 114 -3.73 11.26 -16.59
C GLN A 114 -3.73 10.60 -15.22
N SER A 115 -3.72 9.28 -15.21
CA SER A 115 -3.58 8.43 -14.02
C SER A 115 -2.34 7.56 -14.22
N GLU A 116 -1.54 7.48 -13.16
CA GLU A 116 -0.35 6.63 -13.12
C GLU A 116 -0.62 5.48 -12.16
N GLY A 117 -0.39 4.26 -12.63
CA GLY A 117 -0.47 3.03 -11.85
C GLY A 117 0.91 2.39 -11.75
N ALA A 118 1.12 1.64 -10.68
CA ALA A 118 2.35 0.89 -10.47
C ALA A 118 2.07 -0.56 -10.08
N GLY A 119 2.94 -1.46 -10.49
CA GLY A 119 2.84 -2.88 -10.20
C GLY A 119 4.20 -3.57 -10.23
N THR A 120 4.16 -4.88 -10.15
CA THR A 120 5.34 -5.75 -10.19
C THR A 120 5.22 -6.72 -11.33
N GLY A 121 6.33 -7.01 -12.01
CA GLY A 121 6.44 -8.06 -13.00
C GLY A 121 7.53 -9.06 -12.66
N ILE A 122 7.42 -10.25 -13.21
CA ILE A 122 8.39 -11.32 -13.08
C ILE A 122 8.87 -11.72 -14.48
N ILE A 123 10.18 -11.71 -14.71
CA ILE A 123 10.77 -12.17 -15.97
C ILE A 123 10.64 -13.69 -16.04
N ILE A 124 9.84 -14.18 -16.97
CA ILE A 124 9.54 -15.62 -17.11
C ILE A 124 10.21 -16.27 -18.32
N GLY A 125 10.77 -15.47 -19.24
CA GLY A 125 11.41 -15.99 -20.44
C GLY A 125 12.12 -14.93 -21.24
N LYS A 126 12.96 -15.41 -22.16
CA LYS A 126 13.65 -14.61 -23.16
C LYS A 126 13.67 -15.40 -24.46
N ASN A 127 13.31 -14.76 -25.56
CA ASN A 127 13.49 -15.30 -26.90
C ASN A 127 14.54 -14.49 -27.68
N ASP A 128 14.63 -14.67 -28.98
CA ASP A 128 15.63 -14.00 -29.82
C ASP A 128 15.43 -12.49 -29.94
N SER A 129 14.25 -11.97 -29.65
CA SER A 129 13.87 -10.58 -29.87
C SER A 129 13.29 -9.87 -28.64
N GLU A 130 12.78 -10.60 -27.65
CA GLU A 130 12.01 -10.03 -26.55
C GLU A 130 12.31 -10.72 -25.23
N LEU A 131 12.25 -9.95 -24.14
CA LEU A 131 12.18 -10.40 -22.77
C LEU A 131 10.70 -10.48 -22.36
N LEU A 132 10.26 -11.64 -21.88
CA LEU A 132 8.86 -11.89 -21.49
C LEU A 132 8.69 -11.75 -19.99
N ILE A 133 7.67 -11.00 -19.60
CA ILE A 133 7.38 -10.67 -18.20
C ILE A 133 5.92 -10.97 -17.92
N VAL A 134 5.63 -11.67 -16.84
CA VAL A 134 4.27 -11.85 -16.34
C VAL A 134 3.97 -10.82 -15.27
N THR A 135 2.76 -10.30 -15.28
CA THR A 135 2.22 -9.36 -14.30
C THR A 135 0.71 -9.58 -14.12
N ASN A 136 0.04 -8.74 -13.37
CA ASN A 136 -1.41 -8.78 -13.23
C ASN A 136 -2.10 -8.00 -14.35
N ASN A 137 -3.30 -8.45 -14.75
CA ASN A 137 -4.11 -7.76 -15.76
C ASN A 137 -4.43 -6.33 -15.33
N HIS A 138 -4.87 -6.13 -14.08
CA HIS A 138 -5.22 -4.80 -13.58
C HIS A 138 -4.05 -3.80 -13.59
N VAL A 139 -2.78 -4.26 -13.64
CA VAL A 139 -1.59 -3.40 -13.76
C VAL A 139 -1.45 -2.82 -15.16
N VAL A 140 -1.90 -3.52 -16.19
CA VAL A 140 -1.72 -3.12 -17.60
C VAL A 140 -3.01 -2.69 -18.28
N GLU A 141 -4.15 -2.93 -17.66
CA GLU A 141 -5.47 -2.61 -18.22
C GLU A 141 -5.62 -1.09 -18.45
N GLY A 142 -6.08 -0.72 -19.64
CA GLY A 142 -6.29 0.68 -20.01
C GLY A 142 -5.02 1.53 -20.13
N SER A 143 -3.83 0.92 -20.10
CA SER A 143 -2.57 1.65 -20.27
C SER A 143 -2.40 2.19 -21.69
N GLU A 144 -2.06 3.48 -21.83
CA GLU A 144 -1.59 4.07 -23.08
C GLU A 144 -0.09 3.83 -23.27
N THR A 145 0.66 3.92 -22.17
CA THR A 145 2.09 3.60 -22.14
C THR A 145 2.39 2.70 -20.96
N LEU A 146 3.30 1.75 -21.20
CA LEU A 146 3.74 0.79 -20.21
C LEU A 146 5.26 0.81 -20.14
N THR A 147 5.80 1.09 -18.96
CA THR A 147 7.24 1.18 -18.74
C THR A 147 7.66 0.13 -17.72
N VAL A 148 8.73 -0.60 -18.04
CA VAL A 148 9.38 -1.58 -17.17
C VAL A 148 10.67 -0.98 -16.64
N THR A 149 10.84 -0.99 -15.32
CA THR A 149 12.07 -0.57 -14.64
C THR A 149 12.75 -1.78 -14.02
N PHE A 150 13.99 -2.03 -14.41
CA PHE A 150 14.82 -3.12 -13.93
C PHE A 150 15.51 -2.77 -12.60
N THR A 151 16.20 -3.76 -12.02
CA THR A 151 16.89 -3.59 -10.73
C THR A 151 18.07 -2.61 -10.75
N ASP A 152 18.62 -2.33 -11.93
CA ASP A 152 19.66 -1.32 -12.17
C ASP A 152 19.09 0.08 -12.44
N GLU A 153 17.77 0.27 -12.18
CA GLU A 153 17.02 1.50 -12.41
C GLU A 153 16.86 1.90 -13.89
N THR A 154 17.28 1.04 -14.83
CA THR A 154 17.02 1.26 -16.26
C THR A 154 15.54 1.06 -16.56
N SER A 155 14.94 2.03 -17.24
CA SER A 155 13.53 2.01 -17.62
C SER A 155 13.38 1.93 -19.14
N VAL A 156 12.52 1.02 -19.61
CA VAL A 156 12.24 0.81 -21.05
C VAL A 156 10.75 0.59 -21.28
N ASP A 157 10.29 0.90 -22.49
CA ASP A 157 8.91 0.67 -22.86
C ASP A 157 8.62 -0.82 -23.07
N ALA A 158 7.41 -1.23 -22.74
CA ALA A 158 6.94 -2.60 -22.91
C ALA A 158 5.64 -2.66 -23.71
N ASN A 159 5.39 -3.81 -24.34
CA ASN A 159 4.20 -4.08 -25.11
C ASN A 159 3.40 -5.22 -24.49
N ILE A 160 2.07 -5.08 -24.44
CA ILE A 160 1.18 -6.15 -23.97
C ILE A 160 1.13 -7.23 -25.03
N LYS A 161 1.39 -8.48 -24.65
CA LYS A 161 1.29 -9.66 -25.53
C LYS A 161 -0.03 -10.38 -25.39
N GLY A 162 -0.59 -10.38 -24.19
CA GLY A 162 -1.88 -10.99 -23.90
C GLY A 162 -2.29 -10.76 -22.45
N THR A 163 -3.58 -10.83 -22.23
CA THR A 163 -4.20 -10.63 -20.91
C THR A 163 -5.28 -11.69 -20.68
N ASP A 164 -5.48 -12.01 -19.42
CA ASP A 164 -6.59 -12.83 -18.95
C ASP A 164 -7.17 -12.17 -17.69
N SER A 165 -8.28 -11.47 -17.87
CA SER A 165 -8.95 -10.75 -16.78
C SER A 165 -9.60 -11.67 -15.75
N ALA A 166 -9.99 -12.89 -16.15
CA ALA A 166 -10.61 -13.87 -15.25
C ALA A 166 -9.61 -14.37 -14.18
N TYR A 167 -8.32 -14.48 -14.56
CA TYR A 167 -7.26 -14.89 -13.65
C TYR A 167 -6.38 -13.73 -13.19
N ASP A 168 -6.70 -12.50 -13.61
CA ASP A 168 -5.90 -11.30 -13.36
C ASP A 168 -4.43 -11.48 -13.75
N ILE A 169 -4.17 -12.04 -14.94
CA ILE A 169 -2.84 -12.29 -15.48
C ILE A 169 -2.64 -11.52 -16.79
N ALA A 170 -1.45 -10.96 -16.96
CA ALA A 170 -0.99 -10.39 -18.21
C ALA A 170 0.44 -10.82 -18.52
N VAL A 171 0.75 -10.94 -19.81
CA VAL A 171 2.11 -11.10 -20.32
C VAL A 171 2.46 -9.86 -21.11
N ILE A 172 3.58 -9.25 -20.77
CA ILE A 172 4.17 -8.12 -21.47
C ILE A 172 5.55 -8.50 -22.02
N ALA A 173 5.99 -7.77 -23.02
CA ALA A 173 7.30 -8.00 -23.64
C ALA A 173 8.07 -6.69 -23.77
N VAL A 174 9.36 -6.77 -23.47
CA VAL A 174 10.33 -5.70 -23.70
C VAL A 174 11.23 -6.11 -24.87
N PRO A 175 11.35 -5.30 -25.94
CA PRO A 175 12.25 -5.60 -27.04
C PRO A 175 13.71 -5.61 -26.56
N LEU A 176 14.48 -6.63 -26.95
CA LEU A 176 15.88 -6.78 -26.50
C LEU A 176 16.79 -5.66 -27.01
N ASP A 177 16.48 -5.08 -28.17
CA ASP A 177 17.23 -3.97 -28.75
C ASP A 177 17.05 -2.64 -28.00
N SER A 178 16.02 -2.55 -27.14
CA SER A 178 15.78 -1.41 -26.24
C SER A 178 16.49 -1.54 -24.90
N ILE A 179 17.08 -2.71 -24.60
CA ILE A 179 17.75 -3.02 -23.33
C ILE A 179 19.27 -2.99 -23.54
N SER A 180 19.99 -2.32 -22.64
CA SER A 180 21.46 -2.32 -22.71
C SER A 180 22.04 -3.70 -22.37
N ASP A 181 23.24 -4.00 -22.88
CA ASP A 181 23.96 -5.25 -22.55
C ASP A 181 24.21 -5.35 -21.03
N ASP A 182 24.49 -4.25 -20.36
CA ASP A 182 24.72 -4.23 -18.91
C ASP A 182 23.45 -4.64 -18.14
N THR A 183 22.30 -4.09 -18.52
CA THR A 183 21.01 -4.47 -17.96
C THR A 183 20.67 -5.92 -18.26
N LEU A 184 20.89 -6.38 -19.51
CA LEU A 184 20.66 -7.79 -19.90
C LEU A 184 21.51 -8.77 -19.10
N ASN A 185 22.72 -8.38 -18.69
CA ASN A 185 23.60 -9.18 -17.86
C ASN A 185 23.20 -9.14 -16.37
N ALA A 186 22.50 -8.09 -15.94
CA ALA A 186 22.03 -7.92 -14.57
C ALA A 186 20.70 -8.63 -14.26
N VAL A 187 19.89 -8.96 -15.29
CA VAL A 187 18.61 -9.63 -15.13
C VAL A 187 18.71 -11.15 -15.25
N SER A 188 17.76 -11.85 -14.67
CA SER A 188 17.64 -13.31 -14.78
C SER A 188 16.20 -13.73 -15.03
N VAL A 189 16.02 -14.91 -15.63
CA VAL A 189 14.70 -15.54 -15.77
C VAL A 189 14.35 -16.26 -14.47
N ALA A 190 13.16 -16.04 -13.93
CA ALA A 190 12.68 -16.71 -12.73
C ALA A 190 12.49 -18.21 -12.96
N THR A 191 12.80 -18.99 -11.94
CA THR A 191 12.44 -20.40 -11.91
C THR A 191 11.03 -20.54 -11.34
N LEU A 192 10.10 -21.05 -12.14
CA LEU A 192 8.72 -21.27 -11.70
C LEU A 192 8.65 -22.53 -10.83
N GLY A 193 7.98 -22.41 -9.69
CA GLY A 193 7.70 -23.52 -8.80
C GLY A 193 6.41 -24.25 -9.16
N ASP A 194 6.14 -25.35 -8.47
CA ASP A 194 4.90 -26.12 -8.58
C ASP A 194 4.03 -25.86 -7.34
N SER A 195 2.98 -25.06 -7.51
CA SER A 195 2.07 -24.69 -6.43
C SER A 195 1.28 -25.89 -5.85
N THR A 196 1.19 -26.99 -6.58
CA THR A 196 0.50 -28.21 -6.11
C THR A 196 1.29 -28.96 -5.04
N GLN A 197 2.58 -28.63 -4.87
CA GLN A 197 3.45 -29.22 -3.86
C GLN A 197 3.47 -28.45 -2.54
N LEU A 198 2.85 -27.28 -2.48
CA LEU A 198 2.85 -26.43 -1.29
C LEU A 198 2.13 -27.09 -0.11
N LYS A 199 2.60 -26.79 1.10
CA LYS A 199 1.98 -27.22 2.36
C LYS A 199 1.70 -26.04 3.27
N VAL A 200 0.62 -26.13 4.02
CA VAL A 200 0.31 -25.17 5.08
C VAL A 200 1.44 -25.16 6.12
N GLY A 201 1.91 -23.96 6.47
CA GLY A 201 3.02 -23.75 7.40
C GLY A 201 4.37 -23.59 6.73
N GLU A 202 4.53 -23.84 5.42
CA GLU A 202 5.76 -23.54 4.70
C GLU A 202 6.02 -22.04 4.63
N PRO A 203 7.30 -21.60 4.69
CA PRO A 203 7.64 -20.18 4.59
C PRO A 203 7.26 -19.63 3.21
N ALA A 204 6.75 -18.40 3.19
CA ALA A 204 6.44 -17.64 2.00
C ALA A 204 7.11 -16.27 2.07
N ILE A 205 7.72 -15.86 0.96
CA ILE A 205 8.34 -14.55 0.81
C ILE A 205 7.59 -13.83 -0.31
N ALA A 206 6.96 -12.70 0.01
CA ALA A 206 6.34 -11.86 -0.98
C ALA A 206 7.23 -10.67 -1.30
N ILE A 207 7.47 -10.45 -2.60
CA ILE A 207 8.29 -9.35 -3.10
C ILE A 207 7.45 -8.58 -4.12
N GLY A 208 7.40 -7.26 -3.98
CA GLY A 208 6.64 -6.43 -4.90
C GLY A 208 6.94 -4.95 -4.75
N ASN A 209 6.54 -4.17 -5.75
CA ASN A 209 6.59 -2.72 -5.74
C ASN A 209 5.18 -2.16 -5.46
N ALA A 210 4.75 -2.27 -4.21
CA ALA A 210 3.43 -1.77 -3.82
C ALA A 210 3.40 -0.24 -3.90
N LEU A 211 2.45 0.30 -4.66
CA LEU A 211 2.21 1.74 -4.80
C LEU A 211 3.38 2.55 -5.41
N GLY A 212 4.33 1.92 -6.08
CA GLY A 212 5.44 2.63 -6.73
C GLY A 212 6.53 3.17 -5.80
N TYR A 213 6.50 2.84 -4.50
CA TYR A 213 7.48 3.33 -3.52
C TYR A 213 8.78 2.51 -3.46
N GLY A 214 9.00 1.64 -4.43
CA GLY A 214 10.16 0.73 -4.47
C GLY A 214 9.81 -0.69 -4.02
N GLN A 215 10.76 -1.59 -4.22
CA GLN A 215 10.56 -3.00 -3.92
C GLN A 215 10.51 -3.24 -2.41
N SER A 216 9.50 -3.96 -1.97
CA SER A 216 9.26 -4.35 -0.58
C SER A 216 9.29 -5.86 -0.45
N VAL A 217 9.85 -6.35 0.64
CA VAL A 217 9.93 -7.78 0.96
C VAL A 217 9.19 -8.05 2.26
N THR A 218 8.28 -9.02 2.24
CA THR A 218 7.58 -9.48 3.44
C THR A 218 7.70 -10.99 3.55
N VAL A 219 7.79 -11.48 4.78
CA VAL A 219 7.90 -12.91 5.09
C VAL A 219 6.70 -13.37 5.87
N GLY A 220 6.16 -14.51 5.50
CA GLY A 220 5.04 -15.13 6.16
C GLY A 220 5.08 -16.66 6.01
N VAL A 221 3.93 -17.27 6.13
CA VAL A 221 3.75 -18.71 5.91
C VAL A 221 2.49 -18.95 5.07
N ILE A 222 2.48 -20.05 4.36
CA ILE A 222 1.28 -20.54 3.68
C ILE A 222 0.22 -20.87 4.75
N SER A 223 -0.83 -20.08 4.82
CA SER A 223 -1.85 -20.20 5.86
C SER A 223 -2.98 -21.16 5.47
N ALA A 224 -3.26 -21.29 4.18
CA ALA A 224 -4.30 -22.17 3.64
C ALA A 224 -4.01 -22.48 2.17
N LEU A 225 -4.56 -23.58 1.70
CA LEU A 225 -4.57 -24.01 0.29
C LEU A 225 -6.04 -24.16 -0.16
N ASP A 226 -6.24 -24.23 -1.47
CA ASP A 226 -7.53 -24.51 -2.10
C ASP A 226 -8.67 -23.60 -1.60
N ARG A 227 -8.39 -22.29 -1.46
CA ARG A 227 -9.41 -21.30 -1.14
C ARG A 227 -9.88 -20.60 -2.39
N SER A 228 -11.20 -20.61 -2.61
CA SER A 228 -11.85 -19.75 -3.60
C SER A 228 -11.71 -18.29 -3.18
N VAL A 229 -11.32 -17.45 -4.12
CA VAL A 229 -11.30 -15.99 -3.96
C VAL A 229 -12.36 -15.43 -4.91
N ALA A 230 -13.46 -14.94 -4.35
CA ALA A 230 -14.44 -14.22 -5.14
C ALA A 230 -13.83 -12.89 -5.61
N THR A 231 -13.66 -12.73 -6.91
CA THR A 231 -13.27 -11.47 -7.52
C THR A 231 -14.50 -10.80 -8.12
N THR A 232 -14.65 -9.51 -7.87
CA THR A 232 -15.70 -8.72 -8.51
C THR A 232 -15.08 -7.94 -9.66
N ASP A 233 -15.56 -8.18 -10.88
CA ASP A 233 -15.21 -7.36 -12.02
C ASP A 233 -15.66 -5.91 -11.76
N SER A 234 -14.72 -4.98 -11.75
CA SER A 234 -14.98 -3.56 -11.44
C SER A 234 -15.79 -2.86 -12.52
N GLN A 235 -15.88 -3.41 -13.74
CA GLN A 235 -16.63 -2.83 -14.86
C GLN A 235 -18.06 -3.40 -14.97
N THR A 236 -18.21 -4.69 -14.72
CA THR A 236 -19.52 -5.37 -14.85
C THR A 236 -20.21 -5.60 -13.51
N GLY A 237 -19.49 -5.56 -12.39
CA GLY A 237 -20.00 -5.90 -11.07
C GLY A 237 -20.28 -7.41 -10.90
N GLU A 238 -19.83 -8.25 -11.83
CA GLU A 238 -20.04 -9.68 -11.81
C GLU A 238 -19.03 -10.35 -10.89
N MET A 239 -19.51 -11.23 -10.01
CA MET A 239 -18.66 -12.01 -9.12
C MET A 239 -18.26 -13.31 -9.84
N THR A 240 -16.96 -13.56 -9.97
CA THR A 240 -16.40 -14.86 -10.39
C THR A 240 -15.77 -15.55 -9.19
N GLU A 241 -16.08 -16.84 -8.98
CA GLU A 241 -15.46 -17.73 -7.98
C GLU A 241 -14.41 -18.60 -8.62
#